data_88e64e4766a312a3cfd31b075e22a53e
#
_entry.id   88e64e4766a312a3cfd31b075e22a53e
#
_cell.length_a   1.000
_cell.length_b   1.000
_cell.length_c   1.000
_cell.angle_alpha   90.00
_cell.angle_beta   90.00
_cell.angle_gamma   90.00
#
_symmetry.space_group_name_H-M   'P 1'
#
loop_
_entity.id
_entity.type
_entity.pdbx_description
1 polymer ?
#
loop_
_entity_poly.entity_id
_entity_poly.type
_entity_poly.pdbx_seq_one_letter_code
_entity_poly.pdbx_strand_id
1 'polypeptide(L)'
;MNKFFFSILFSVFIFPAQSQTVTVLKEKEKVKDESIEVYALTLDGKKDDISSAWNKFLKDIGKLKQSTKPMTVSEPVISGTTYSSNVFYADFKKNNEGSSTVWAGINPAEWNEAEIGRVNRELDKLVYQFGVTFYRQKVQVQIDETQQALDAVEKQKQRMLNQNKDLTLKLSNSDQEKIQLEKSLEANKLENASLKIKLVNNKKAQDSLANVSVQIKKVMESHKEKQRKIN
;
A
#
# COMPACT_ATOMS: atom_id res chain seq x y z
N MET A 1 -24.62 -12.31 7.87
CA MET A 1 -24.06 -10.98 8.21
C MET A 1 -22.67 -11.21 8.78
N ASN A 2 -21.64 -11.23 7.93
CA ASN A 2 -20.26 -11.41 8.35
C ASN A 2 -19.67 -10.05 8.71
N LYS A 3 -19.44 -9.87 10.00
CA LYS A 3 -18.73 -8.72 10.54
C LYS A 3 -17.21 -8.94 10.28
N PHE A 4 -16.72 -8.55 9.12
CA PHE A 4 -15.29 -8.36 8.91
C PHE A 4 -14.91 -7.02 9.56
N PHE A 5 -14.61 -7.08 10.83
CA PHE A 5 -13.87 -6.03 11.51
C PHE A 5 -12.44 -6.11 11.01
N PHE A 6 -12.12 -5.31 9.99
CA PHE A 6 -10.76 -5.11 9.52
C PHE A 6 -10.07 -4.20 10.54
N SER A 7 -9.59 -4.81 11.62
CA SER A 7 -8.71 -4.13 12.58
C SER A 7 -7.34 -3.99 11.91
N ILE A 8 -7.15 -2.92 11.14
CA ILE A 8 -5.82 -2.48 10.74
C ILE A 8 -5.17 -1.94 12.01
N LEU A 9 -4.47 -2.83 12.69
CA LEU A 9 -3.55 -2.47 13.77
C LEU A 9 -2.38 -1.73 13.09
N PHE A 10 -2.53 -0.42 12.94
CA PHE A 10 -1.46 0.46 12.50
C PHE A 10 -0.48 0.55 13.67
N SER A 11 0.41 -0.44 13.77
CA SER A 11 1.58 -0.35 14.61
C SER A 11 2.45 0.76 14.04
N VAL A 12 2.24 1.98 14.53
CA VAL A 12 3.18 3.08 14.32
C VAL A 12 4.47 2.63 15.00
N PHE A 13 5.35 2.01 14.24
CA PHE A 13 6.73 1.80 14.64
C PHE A 13 7.36 3.19 14.73
N ILE A 14 7.28 3.77 15.92
CA ILE A 14 8.10 4.93 16.29
C ILE A 14 9.52 4.36 16.41
N PHE A 15 10.23 4.32 15.28
CA PHE A 15 11.67 4.12 15.32
C PHE A 15 12.26 5.36 16.00
N PRO A 16 12.96 5.19 17.13
CA PRO A 16 13.73 6.32 17.66
C PRO A 16 14.67 6.76 16.54
N ALA A 17 14.56 8.01 16.15
CA ALA A 17 15.51 8.63 15.22
C ALA A 17 16.87 8.75 15.95
N GLN A 18 17.57 7.62 16.06
CA GLN A 18 18.96 7.65 16.48
C GLN A 18 19.73 8.31 15.33
N SER A 19 20.23 9.51 15.60
CA SER A 19 21.19 10.18 14.73
C SER A 19 22.39 9.22 14.58
N GLN A 20 22.48 8.56 13.42
CA GLN A 20 23.63 7.72 13.11
C GLN A 20 24.81 8.65 12.87
N THR A 21 25.69 8.75 13.85
CA THR A 21 26.92 9.54 13.74
C THR A 21 27.93 8.74 12.91
N VAL A 22 28.39 9.35 11.82
CA VAL A 22 29.49 8.80 11.00
C VAL A 22 30.78 9.19 11.69
N THR A 23 31.52 8.22 12.21
CA THR A 23 32.80 8.46 12.88
C THR A 23 33.89 7.65 12.17
N VAL A 24 34.84 8.31 11.57
CA VAL A 24 36.02 7.70 10.96
C VAL A 24 37.11 7.55 12.04
N LEU A 25 37.68 6.37 12.12
CA LEU A 25 38.76 6.04 13.05
C LEU A 25 40.04 5.74 12.27
N LYS A 26 41.18 6.08 12.86
CA LYS A 26 42.47 5.65 12.35
C LYS A 26 42.80 4.29 12.91
N GLU A 27 43.05 3.34 12.02
CA GLU A 27 43.41 1.95 12.33
C GLU A 27 44.69 1.58 11.59
N LYS A 28 45.23 0.41 11.91
CA LYS A 28 46.38 -0.16 11.20
C LYS A 28 45.96 -1.45 10.49
N GLU A 29 46.19 -1.51 9.20
CA GLU A 29 45.95 -2.73 8.41
C GLU A 29 47.21 -3.19 7.67
N LYS A 30 47.30 -4.50 7.40
CA LYS A 30 48.44 -5.06 6.67
C LYS A 30 48.21 -4.99 5.17
N VAL A 31 49.18 -4.41 4.47
CA VAL A 31 49.20 -4.31 3.01
C VAL A 31 50.57 -4.72 2.53
N LYS A 32 50.67 -5.77 1.73
CA LYS A 32 51.97 -6.30 1.22
C LYS A 32 53.01 -6.51 2.32
N ASP A 33 52.61 -7.11 3.44
CA ASP A 33 53.43 -7.37 4.64
C ASP A 33 53.86 -6.13 5.45
N GLU A 34 53.48 -4.94 5.04
CA GLU A 34 53.68 -3.69 5.78
C GLU A 34 52.42 -3.29 6.56
N SER A 35 52.62 -2.70 7.73
CA SER A 35 51.50 -2.13 8.51
C SER A 35 51.34 -0.67 8.15
N ILE A 36 50.24 -0.31 7.52
CA ILE A 36 49.91 1.04 7.14
C ILE A 36 48.78 1.63 7.98
N GLU A 37 48.76 2.98 8.12
CA GLU A 37 47.67 3.69 8.72
C GLU A 37 46.53 3.78 7.69
N VAL A 38 45.28 3.45 8.15
CA VAL A 38 44.08 3.49 7.32
C VAL A 38 42.98 4.28 8.05
N TYR A 39 42.06 4.80 7.27
CA TYR A 39 40.84 5.45 7.75
C TYR A 39 39.68 4.43 7.65
N ALA A 40 39.14 4.07 8.79
CA ALA A 40 38.15 3.03 8.92
C ALA A 40 36.80 3.59 9.42
N LEU A 41 35.73 3.04 8.89
CA LEU A 41 34.36 3.41 9.23
C LEU A 41 33.52 2.15 9.41
N THR A 42 32.92 2.01 10.60
CA THR A 42 31.95 0.94 10.87
C THR A 42 30.54 1.41 10.52
N LEU A 43 29.84 0.59 9.75
CA LEU A 43 28.48 0.85 9.28
C LEU A 43 27.54 -0.27 9.71
N ASP A 44 26.31 0.10 10.09
CA ASP A 44 25.24 -0.83 10.41
C ASP A 44 24.45 -1.22 9.15
N GLY A 45 24.42 -2.52 8.89
CA GLY A 45 23.73 -3.08 7.73
C GLY A 45 24.22 -4.46 7.33
N LYS A 46 23.57 -5.05 6.34
CA LYS A 46 24.02 -6.33 5.80
C LYS A 46 25.36 -6.15 5.10
N LYS A 47 26.25 -7.11 5.29
CA LYS A 47 27.58 -7.12 4.67
C LYS A 47 27.53 -6.86 3.17
N ASP A 48 26.61 -7.53 2.47
CA ASP A 48 26.53 -7.47 1.01
C ASP A 48 26.09 -6.09 0.52
N ASP A 49 25.19 -5.42 1.25
CA ASP A 49 24.75 -4.06 0.93
C ASP A 49 25.91 -3.06 1.11
N ILE A 50 26.63 -3.18 2.24
CA ILE A 50 27.77 -2.30 2.55
C ILE A 50 28.90 -2.52 1.54
N SER A 51 29.25 -3.79 1.26
CA SER A 51 30.34 -4.10 0.32
C SER A 51 29.99 -3.67 -1.11
N SER A 52 28.76 -3.84 -1.54
CA SER A 52 28.29 -3.40 -2.86
C SER A 52 28.33 -1.88 -2.99
N ALA A 53 27.84 -1.17 -1.97
CA ALA A 53 27.88 0.29 -1.94
C ALA A 53 29.32 0.82 -1.92
N TRP A 54 30.20 0.21 -1.10
CA TRP A 54 31.61 0.58 -1.03
C TRP A 54 32.31 0.36 -2.36
N ASN A 55 32.15 -0.78 -2.97
CA ASN A 55 32.71 -1.08 -4.29
C ASN A 55 32.23 -0.13 -5.39
N LYS A 56 30.97 0.24 -5.37
CA LYS A 56 30.42 1.24 -6.30
C LYS A 56 31.08 2.60 -6.08
N PHE A 57 31.14 3.05 -4.83
CA PHE A 57 31.76 4.31 -4.47
C PHE A 57 33.25 4.38 -4.88
N LEU A 58 34.01 3.30 -4.66
CA LEU A 58 35.41 3.23 -5.07
C LEU A 58 35.58 3.28 -6.58
N LYS A 59 34.68 2.68 -7.36
CA LYS A 59 34.70 2.75 -8.84
C LYS A 59 34.46 4.16 -9.37
N ASP A 60 33.69 4.96 -8.66
CA ASP A 60 33.45 6.36 -9.02
C ASP A 60 34.67 7.25 -8.77
N ILE A 61 35.60 6.79 -7.91
CA ILE A 61 36.80 7.52 -7.54
C ILE A 61 37.99 7.14 -8.43
N GLY A 62 38.08 5.91 -8.90
CA GLY A 62 39.21 5.46 -9.72
C GLY A 62 39.03 4.05 -10.27
N LYS A 63 40.12 3.50 -10.85
CA LYS A 63 40.12 2.16 -11.41
C LYS A 63 40.22 1.11 -10.29
N LEU A 64 39.09 0.56 -9.86
CA LEU A 64 39.04 -0.44 -8.80
C LEU A 64 39.43 -1.83 -9.29
N LYS A 65 40.44 -2.44 -8.66
CA LYS A 65 40.85 -3.84 -8.84
C LYS A 65 40.44 -4.64 -7.58
N GLN A 66 39.44 -5.47 -7.74
CA GLN A 66 38.85 -6.28 -6.64
C GLN A 66 39.54 -7.67 -6.48
N SER A 67 40.38 -8.07 -7.43
CA SER A 67 41.05 -9.38 -7.42
C SER A 67 42.17 -9.48 -6.41
N THR A 68 42.58 -8.37 -5.82
CA THR A 68 43.65 -8.29 -4.80
C THR A 68 43.02 -8.13 -3.41
N LYS A 69 43.71 -8.60 -2.39
CA LYS A 69 43.38 -8.34 -0.99
C LYS A 69 44.56 -7.71 -0.29
N PRO A 70 44.44 -6.46 0.17
CA PRO A 70 43.31 -5.58 -0.04
C PRO A 70 43.08 -5.18 -1.50
N MET A 71 41.91 -4.65 -1.82
CA MET A 71 41.57 -4.08 -3.13
C MET A 71 42.45 -2.86 -3.39
N THR A 72 42.75 -2.59 -4.67
CA THR A 72 43.51 -1.40 -5.07
C THR A 72 42.67 -0.48 -5.94
N VAL A 73 42.77 0.82 -5.71
CA VAL A 73 42.20 1.86 -6.55
C VAL A 73 43.35 2.63 -7.21
N SER A 74 43.50 2.46 -8.50
CA SER A 74 44.53 3.12 -9.31
C SER A 74 43.98 4.38 -9.95
N GLU A 75 44.88 5.33 -10.22
CA GLU A 75 44.53 6.64 -10.82
C GLU A 75 43.38 7.34 -10.07
N PRO A 76 43.44 7.40 -8.73
CA PRO A 76 42.31 7.95 -7.97
C PRO A 76 42.14 9.44 -8.20
N VAL A 77 40.87 9.87 -8.25
CA VAL A 77 40.47 11.27 -8.23
C VAL A 77 40.02 11.60 -6.82
N ILE A 78 40.86 12.26 -6.06
CA ILE A 78 40.58 12.63 -4.67
C ILE A 78 40.48 14.14 -4.58
N SER A 79 39.32 14.64 -4.13
CA SER A 79 39.02 16.10 -4.02
C SER A 79 39.36 16.87 -5.30
N GLY A 80 39.03 16.29 -6.47
CA GLY A 80 39.24 16.91 -7.79
C GLY A 80 40.67 16.83 -8.30
N THR A 81 41.62 16.21 -7.57
CA THR A 81 43.00 15.97 -8.02
C THR A 81 43.15 14.52 -8.47
N THR A 82 43.63 14.32 -9.69
CA THR A 82 43.93 12.98 -10.25
C THR A 82 45.39 12.61 -9.93
N TYR A 83 45.57 11.42 -9.36
CA TYR A 83 46.89 10.86 -9.04
C TYR A 83 47.21 9.69 -9.98
N SER A 84 47.70 10.01 -11.18
CA SER A 84 47.83 9.05 -12.29
C SER A 84 48.82 7.89 -12.07
N SER A 85 49.78 8.05 -11.17
CA SER A 85 50.82 7.04 -10.89
C SER A 85 50.68 6.39 -9.53
N ASN A 86 49.68 6.75 -8.77
CA ASN A 86 49.49 6.34 -7.40
C ASN A 86 48.32 5.40 -7.23
N VAL A 87 48.37 4.63 -6.17
CA VAL A 87 47.28 3.75 -5.75
C VAL A 87 46.97 3.98 -4.29
N PHE A 88 45.69 3.81 -3.90
CA PHE A 88 45.34 3.59 -2.51
C PHE A 88 44.74 2.22 -2.34
N TYR A 89 44.81 1.73 -1.13
CA TYR A 89 44.30 0.43 -0.73
C TYR A 89 42.98 0.61 0.00
N ALA A 90 42.03 -0.29 -0.26
CA ALA A 90 40.74 -0.28 0.37
C ALA A 90 40.24 -1.70 0.58
N ASP A 91 39.50 -1.97 1.62
CA ASP A 91 38.82 -3.24 1.81
C ASP A 91 37.61 -3.06 2.73
N PHE A 92 36.94 -4.17 2.97
CA PHE A 92 35.89 -4.23 3.95
C PHE A 92 35.99 -5.51 4.78
N LYS A 93 35.58 -5.43 6.02
CA LYS A 93 35.65 -6.54 6.98
C LYS A 93 34.30 -6.67 7.69
N LYS A 94 33.78 -7.89 7.73
CA LYS A 94 32.60 -8.19 8.54
C LYS A 94 33.01 -8.18 10.01
N ASN A 95 32.29 -7.45 10.83
CA ASN A 95 32.48 -7.47 12.29
C ASN A 95 31.59 -8.55 12.92
N ASN A 96 30.48 -8.15 13.54
CA ASN A 96 29.46 -9.01 14.09
C ASN A 96 28.25 -9.08 13.17
N GLU A 97 27.20 -9.82 13.56
CA GLU A 97 25.94 -9.79 12.84
C GLU A 97 25.37 -8.36 12.82
N GLY A 98 25.19 -7.83 11.62
CA GLY A 98 24.57 -6.51 11.39
C GLY A 98 25.52 -5.34 11.24
N SER A 99 26.87 -5.51 11.30
CA SER A 99 27.79 -4.42 11.01
C SER A 99 29.01 -4.85 10.17
N SER A 100 29.59 -3.90 9.45
CA SER A 100 30.83 -4.09 8.70
C SER A 100 31.66 -2.83 8.73
N THR A 101 32.98 -2.99 8.76
CA THR A 101 33.95 -1.89 8.67
C THR A 101 34.49 -1.81 7.25
N VAL A 102 34.42 -0.63 6.64
CA VAL A 102 35.12 -0.28 5.41
C VAL A 102 36.34 0.57 5.75
N TRP A 103 37.36 0.48 4.96
CA TRP A 103 38.56 1.29 5.19
C TRP A 103 39.28 1.65 3.90
N ALA A 104 40.02 2.75 3.93
CA ALA A 104 40.92 3.18 2.87
C ALA A 104 42.21 3.74 3.46
N GLY A 105 43.33 3.52 2.79
CA GLY A 105 44.64 3.99 3.19
C GLY A 105 45.70 3.94 2.07
N ILE A 106 46.82 4.57 2.30
CA ILE A 106 47.96 4.55 1.36
C ILE A 106 49.16 3.86 1.99
N ASN A 107 49.98 3.24 1.17
CA ASN A 107 51.34 2.87 1.60
C ASN A 107 52.27 4.10 1.37
N PRO A 108 52.81 4.72 2.44
CA PRO A 108 53.63 5.89 2.31
C PRO A 108 54.87 5.72 1.38
N ALA A 109 55.39 4.50 1.30
CA ALA A 109 56.53 4.19 0.43
C ALA A 109 56.23 4.32 -1.08
N GLU A 110 54.95 4.30 -1.45
CA GLU A 110 54.47 4.39 -2.84
C GLU A 110 54.02 5.83 -3.20
N TRP A 111 54.16 6.81 -2.28
CA TRP A 111 53.71 8.18 -2.46
C TRP A 111 54.81 9.19 -2.24
N ASN A 112 54.67 10.34 -2.89
CA ASN A 112 55.61 11.46 -2.65
C ASN A 112 55.38 11.99 -1.22
N GLU A 113 56.43 12.15 -0.44
CA GLU A 113 56.40 12.59 0.96
C GLU A 113 55.61 13.91 1.14
N ALA A 114 55.77 14.86 0.18
CA ALA A 114 55.06 16.14 0.20
C ALA A 114 53.54 16.00 0.02
N GLU A 115 53.05 14.89 -0.52
CA GLU A 115 51.63 14.65 -0.78
C GLU A 115 50.93 13.82 0.30
N ILE A 116 51.68 12.99 1.04
CA ILE A 116 51.14 12.05 2.04
C ILE A 116 50.19 12.74 3.02
N GLY A 117 50.63 13.84 3.60
CA GLY A 117 49.80 14.56 4.61
C GLY A 117 48.49 15.13 4.05
N ARG A 118 48.51 15.52 2.75
CA ARG A 118 47.28 16.01 2.07
C ARG A 118 46.35 14.83 1.75
N VAL A 119 46.89 13.79 1.13
CA VAL A 119 46.13 12.60 0.72
C VAL A 119 45.47 11.90 1.91
N ASN A 120 46.18 11.76 3.01
CA ASN A 120 45.63 11.20 4.24
C ASN A 120 44.42 11.99 4.76
N ARG A 121 44.48 13.32 4.77
CA ARG A 121 43.31 14.16 5.15
C ARG A 121 42.13 14.03 4.20
N GLU A 122 42.43 13.86 2.92
CA GLU A 122 41.36 13.70 1.92
C GLU A 122 40.78 12.29 1.93
N LEU A 123 41.56 11.25 2.25
CA LEU A 123 41.04 9.89 2.47
C LEU A 123 40.11 9.80 3.70
N ASP A 124 40.46 10.50 4.79
CA ASP A 124 39.58 10.64 5.96
C ASP A 124 38.20 11.21 5.56
N LYS A 125 38.23 12.36 4.83
CA LYS A 125 36.99 12.97 4.33
C LYS A 125 36.21 12.06 3.37
N LEU A 126 36.92 11.34 2.52
CA LEU A 126 36.36 10.43 1.53
C LEU A 126 35.60 9.27 2.20
N VAL A 127 36.19 8.65 3.22
CA VAL A 127 35.55 7.59 4.01
C VAL A 127 34.36 8.15 4.78
N TYR A 128 34.48 9.36 5.33
CA TYR A 128 33.38 10.06 5.98
C TYR A 128 32.23 10.32 5.00
N GLN A 129 32.53 10.86 3.81
CA GLN A 129 31.52 11.14 2.76
C GLN A 129 30.80 9.87 2.31
N PHE A 130 31.53 8.77 2.19
CA PHE A 130 30.91 7.47 1.92
C PHE A 130 29.88 7.11 2.98
N GLY A 131 30.22 7.21 4.25
CA GLY A 131 29.31 6.90 5.35
C GLY A 131 28.05 7.75 5.35
N VAL A 132 28.22 9.06 5.14
CA VAL A 132 27.08 9.99 5.01
C VAL A 132 26.19 9.63 3.83
N THR A 133 26.79 9.33 2.66
CA THR A 133 26.04 8.95 1.46
C THR A 133 25.30 7.64 1.65
N PHE A 134 25.94 6.63 2.25
CA PHE A 134 25.34 5.35 2.55
C PHE A 134 24.10 5.46 3.43
N TYR A 135 24.19 6.20 4.53
CA TYR A 135 23.06 6.39 5.43
C TYR A 135 21.94 7.25 4.82
N ARG A 136 22.30 8.27 4.04
CA ARG A 136 21.30 9.07 3.30
C ARG A 136 20.53 8.23 2.30
N GLN A 137 21.20 7.37 1.55
CA GLN A 137 20.54 6.46 0.61
C GLN A 137 19.62 5.47 1.34
N LYS A 138 20.05 4.93 2.47
CA LYS A 138 19.23 4.03 3.30
C LYS A 138 17.95 4.71 3.79
N VAL A 139 18.06 5.95 4.27
CA VAL A 139 16.90 6.76 4.70
C VAL A 139 16.02 7.12 3.51
N GLN A 140 16.60 7.43 2.34
CA GLN A 140 15.81 7.74 1.14
C GLN A 140 14.95 6.56 0.71
N VAL A 141 15.47 5.34 0.74
CA VAL A 141 14.68 4.14 0.45
C VAL A 141 13.49 4.02 1.41
N GLN A 142 13.70 4.27 2.70
CA GLN A 142 12.62 4.23 3.70
C GLN A 142 11.55 5.32 3.45
N ILE A 143 11.98 6.51 3.03
CA ILE A 143 11.06 7.60 2.64
C ILE A 143 10.22 7.15 1.44
N ASP A 144 10.85 6.59 0.41
CA ASP A 144 10.18 6.16 -0.82
C ASP A 144 9.16 5.03 -0.54
N GLU A 145 9.52 4.06 0.29
CA GLU A 145 8.62 2.99 0.74
C GLU A 145 7.42 3.54 1.54
N THR A 146 7.69 4.50 2.44
CA THR A 146 6.64 5.14 3.23
C THR A 146 5.70 5.96 2.35
N GLN A 147 6.23 6.67 1.36
CA GLN A 147 5.42 7.41 0.39
C GLN A 147 4.52 6.48 -0.43
N GLN A 148 5.05 5.37 -0.90
CA GLN A 148 4.24 4.36 -1.62
C GLN A 148 3.11 3.80 -0.75
N ALA A 149 3.39 3.54 0.54
CA ALA A 149 2.37 3.09 1.48
C ALA A 149 1.29 4.16 1.70
N LEU A 150 1.67 5.42 1.82
CA LEU A 150 0.75 6.56 1.94
C LEU A 150 -0.16 6.66 0.71
N ASP A 151 0.41 6.63 -0.49
CA ASP A 151 -0.33 6.70 -1.75
C ASP A 151 -1.35 5.55 -1.87
N ALA A 152 -0.99 4.34 -1.42
CA ALA A 152 -1.89 3.20 -1.39
C ALA A 152 -3.08 3.41 -0.44
N VAL A 153 -2.83 3.95 0.75
CA VAL A 153 -3.87 4.29 1.74
C VAL A 153 -4.80 5.39 1.21
N GLU A 154 -4.25 6.42 0.57
CA GLU A 154 -5.06 7.50 -0.01
C GLU A 154 -5.97 7.00 -1.14
N LYS A 155 -5.46 6.13 -2.02
CA LYS A 155 -6.28 5.48 -3.06
C LYS A 155 -7.40 4.63 -2.44
N GLN A 156 -7.11 3.89 -1.37
CA GLN A 156 -8.11 3.10 -0.68
C GLN A 156 -9.17 3.99 -0.02
N LYS A 157 -8.76 5.07 0.64
CA LYS A 157 -9.67 6.07 1.21
C LYS A 157 -10.62 6.63 0.15
N GLN A 158 -10.10 6.99 -1.02
CA GLN A 158 -10.93 7.52 -2.11
C GLN A 158 -11.95 6.49 -2.61
N ARG A 159 -11.56 5.22 -2.73
CA ARG A 159 -12.49 4.12 -3.07
C ARG A 159 -13.61 3.99 -2.03
N MET A 160 -13.26 4.04 -0.74
CA MET A 160 -14.25 3.97 0.35
C MET A 160 -15.21 5.15 0.34
N LEU A 161 -14.72 6.36 0.05
CA LEU A 161 -15.58 7.55 -0.10
C LEU A 161 -16.58 7.40 -1.25
N ASN A 162 -16.13 6.87 -2.39
CA ASN A 162 -17.01 6.62 -3.54
C ASN A 162 -18.06 5.54 -3.22
N GLN A 163 -17.64 4.43 -2.58
CA GLN A 163 -18.57 3.39 -2.13
C GLN A 163 -19.61 3.93 -1.14
N ASN A 164 -19.20 4.81 -0.23
CA ASN A 164 -20.13 5.41 0.73
C ASN A 164 -21.18 6.27 0.02
N LYS A 165 -20.78 7.08 -0.98
CA LYS A 165 -21.74 7.85 -1.81
C LYS A 165 -22.74 6.94 -2.52
N ASP A 166 -22.25 5.86 -3.14
CA ASP A 166 -23.11 4.90 -3.85
C ASP A 166 -24.08 4.20 -2.90
N LEU A 167 -23.61 3.80 -1.71
CA LEU A 167 -24.46 3.18 -0.71
C LEU A 167 -25.51 4.16 -0.17
N THR A 168 -25.15 5.40 0.06
CA THR A 168 -26.08 6.46 0.49
C THR A 168 -27.18 6.69 -0.55
N LEU A 169 -26.80 6.74 -1.85
CA LEU A 169 -27.78 6.88 -2.93
C LEU A 169 -28.72 5.67 -3.02
N LYS A 170 -28.16 4.45 -2.92
CA LYS A 170 -28.96 3.21 -2.93
C LYS A 170 -29.93 3.17 -1.76
N LEU A 171 -29.49 3.57 -0.57
CA LEU A 171 -30.35 3.64 0.60
C LEU A 171 -31.51 4.61 0.38
N SER A 172 -31.23 5.83 -0.11
CA SER A 172 -32.24 6.83 -0.42
C SER A 172 -33.28 6.34 -1.43
N ASN A 173 -32.82 5.68 -2.50
CA ASN A 173 -33.72 5.11 -3.52
C ASN A 173 -34.59 3.99 -2.93
N SER A 174 -34.04 3.12 -2.11
CA SER A 174 -34.76 2.04 -1.43
C SER A 174 -35.84 2.58 -0.47
N ASP A 175 -35.51 3.65 0.26
CA ASP A 175 -36.51 4.31 1.15
C ASP A 175 -37.65 4.93 0.35
N GLN A 176 -37.37 5.54 -0.81
CA GLN A 176 -38.41 6.06 -1.71
C GLN A 176 -39.28 4.94 -2.28
N GLU A 177 -38.68 3.84 -2.72
CA GLU A 177 -39.41 2.67 -3.21
C GLU A 177 -40.32 2.07 -2.12
N LYS A 178 -39.83 1.97 -0.90
CA LYS A 178 -40.59 1.51 0.25
C LYS A 178 -41.85 2.37 0.46
N ILE A 179 -41.71 3.70 0.42
CA ILE A 179 -42.84 4.63 0.56
C ILE A 179 -43.86 4.43 -0.56
N GLN A 180 -43.44 4.21 -1.80
CA GLN A 180 -44.33 3.96 -2.93
C GLN A 180 -45.05 2.62 -2.79
N LEU A 181 -44.36 1.57 -2.37
CA LEU A 181 -44.94 0.25 -2.13
C LEU A 181 -45.95 0.29 -0.99
N GLU A 182 -45.69 1.01 0.09
CA GLU A 182 -46.63 1.20 1.19
C GLU A 182 -47.93 1.91 0.74
N LYS A 183 -47.81 2.96 -0.10
CA LYS A 183 -48.98 3.64 -0.71
C LYS A 183 -49.79 2.71 -1.62
N SER A 184 -49.08 1.94 -2.47
CA SER A 184 -49.71 0.98 -3.37
C SER A 184 -50.42 -0.14 -2.61
N LEU A 185 -49.82 -0.61 -1.53
CA LEU A 185 -50.42 -1.62 -0.65
C LEU A 185 -51.74 -1.10 -0.01
N GLU A 186 -51.76 0.15 0.46
CA GLU A 186 -52.94 0.73 1.06
C GLU A 186 -54.06 0.93 0.02
N ALA A 187 -53.71 1.44 -1.18
CA ALA A 187 -54.67 1.54 -2.29
C ALA A 187 -55.26 0.17 -2.67
N ASN A 188 -54.46 -0.86 -2.75
CA ASN A 188 -54.91 -2.21 -3.03
C ASN A 188 -55.82 -2.78 -1.95
N LYS A 189 -55.54 -2.51 -0.68
CA LYS A 189 -56.45 -2.90 0.43
C LYS A 189 -57.83 -2.26 0.32
N LEU A 190 -57.88 -0.96 -0.01
CA LEU A 190 -59.14 -0.24 -0.21
C LEU A 190 -59.93 -0.79 -1.42
N GLU A 191 -59.25 -1.03 -2.52
CA GLU A 191 -59.86 -1.64 -3.71
C GLU A 191 -60.39 -3.04 -3.40
N ASN A 192 -59.62 -3.90 -2.74
CA ASN A 192 -60.08 -5.24 -2.32
C ASN A 192 -61.32 -5.17 -1.41
N ALA A 193 -61.35 -4.24 -0.48
CA ALA A 193 -62.55 -4.03 0.36
C ALA A 193 -63.77 -3.63 -0.49
N SER A 194 -63.61 -2.71 -1.43
CA SER A 194 -64.65 -2.29 -2.37
C SER A 194 -65.14 -3.46 -3.23
N LEU A 195 -64.25 -4.25 -3.79
CA LEU A 195 -64.58 -5.43 -4.59
C LEU A 195 -65.34 -6.49 -3.79
N LYS A 196 -64.96 -6.73 -2.54
CA LYS A 196 -65.71 -7.64 -1.65
C LYS A 196 -67.14 -7.18 -1.44
N ILE A 197 -67.38 -5.88 -1.21
CA ILE A 197 -68.72 -5.31 -1.09
C ILE A 197 -69.50 -5.50 -2.38
N LYS A 198 -68.93 -5.17 -3.54
CA LYS A 198 -69.55 -5.37 -4.85
C LYS A 198 -69.90 -6.84 -5.10
N LEU A 199 -69.02 -7.77 -4.73
CA LEU A 199 -69.28 -9.19 -4.86
C LEU A 199 -70.47 -9.65 -4.03
N VAL A 200 -70.57 -9.21 -2.76
CA VAL A 200 -71.72 -9.51 -1.87
C VAL A 200 -73.02 -8.94 -2.43
N ASN A 201 -72.97 -7.71 -2.93
CA ASN A 201 -74.17 -7.08 -3.51
C ASN A 201 -74.60 -7.77 -4.81
N ASN A 202 -73.65 -8.15 -5.67
CA ASN A 202 -73.96 -8.90 -6.88
C ASN A 202 -74.60 -10.26 -6.54
N LYS A 203 -74.05 -10.98 -5.56
CA LYS A 203 -74.64 -12.26 -5.11
C LYS A 203 -76.04 -12.08 -4.60
N LYS A 204 -76.34 -11.07 -3.78
CA LYS A 204 -77.74 -10.76 -3.32
C LYS A 204 -78.61 -10.45 -4.50
N ALA A 205 -78.19 -9.72 -5.52
CA ALA A 205 -78.95 -9.44 -6.73
C ALA A 205 -79.23 -10.72 -7.52
N GLN A 206 -78.24 -11.60 -7.67
CA GLN A 206 -78.41 -12.93 -8.35
C GLN A 206 -79.45 -13.78 -7.60
N ASP A 207 -79.41 -13.86 -6.26
CA ASP A 207 -80.34 -14.62 -5.47
C ASP A 207 -81.79 -14.02 -5.61
N SER A 208 -81.95 -12.70 -5.62
CA SER A 208 -83.20 -12.02 -5.86
C SER A 208 -83.74 -12.35 -7.27
N LEU A 209 -82.90 -12.23 -8.30
CA LEU A 209 -83.36 -12.56 -9.68
C LEU A 209 -83.70 -14.03 -9.82
N ALA A 210 -83.01 -14.94 -9.17
CA ALA A 210 -83.35 -16.37 -9.16
C ALA A 210 -84.77 -16.56 -8.52
N ASN A 211 -85.04 -15.92 -7.42
CA ASN A 211 -86.38 -16.00 -6.78
C ASN A 211 -87.45 -15.45 -7.71
N VAL A 212 -87.25 -14.26 -8.32
CA VAL A 212 -88.20 -13.69 -9.30
C VAL A 212 -88.38 -14.65 -10.50
N SER A 213 -87.34 -15.27 -11.01
CA SER A 213 -87.41 -16.23 -12.10
C SER A 213 -88.36 -17.44 -11.69
N VAL A 214 -88.19 -17.94 -10.48
CA VAL A 214 -89.09 -19.03 -9.97
C VAL A 214 -90.54 -18.56 -9.90
N GLN A 215 -90.81 -17.32 -9.45
CA GLN A 215 -92.18 -16.77 -9.39
C GLN A 215 -92.76 -16.61 -10.80
N ILE A 216 -92.01 -16.09 -11.76
CA ILE A 216 -92.41 -15.97 -13.17
C ILE A 216 -92.83 -17.33 -13.76
N LYS A 217 -91.97 -18.33 -13.51
CA LYS A 217 -92.22 -19.71 -14.00
C LYS A 217 -93.54 -20.25 -13.42
N LYS A 218 -93.80 -20.05 -12.12
CA LYS A 218 -95.08 -20.47 -11.50
C LYS A 218 -96.29 -19.76 -12.16
N VAL A 219 -96.19 -18.44 -12.38
CA VAL A 219 -97.26 -17.66 -13.05
C VAL A 219 -97.45 -18.18 -14.50
N MET A 220 -96.41 -18.46 -15.20
CA MET A 220 -96.44 -19.02 -16.59
C MET A 220 -97.18 -20.36 -16.60
N GLU A 221 -96.88 -21.28 -15.69
CA GLU A 221 -97.56 -22.56 -15.58
C GLU A 221 -99.03 -22.38 -15.25
N SER A 222 -99.39 -21.50 -14.35
CA SER A 222 -100.77 -21.16 -14.06
C SER A 222 -101.51 -20.64 -15.32
N HIS A 223 -100.91 -19.79 -16.12
CA HIS A 223 -101.52 -19.32 -17.38
C HIS A 223 -101.66 -20.48 -18.40
N LYS A 224 -100.72 -21.38 -18.52
CA LYS A 224 -100.82 -22.58 -19.40
C LYS A 224 -101.98 -23.52 -18.94
N GLU A 225 -102.19 -23.71 -17.62
CA GLU A 225 -103.29 -24.47 -17.11
C GLU A 225 -104.64 -23.80 -17.41
N LYS A 226 -104.73 -22.47 -17.23
CA LYS A 226 -105.96 -21.74 -17.62
C LYS A 226 -106.24 -21.89 -19.13
N GLN A 227 -105.20 -21.77 -20.00
CA GLN A 227 -105.38 -21.98 -21.44
C GLN A 227 -105.86 -23.41 -21.80
N ARG A 228 -105.40 -24.45 -21.13
CA ARG A 228 -105.95 -25.83 -21.31
C ARG A 228 -107.39 -26.02 -20.89
N LYS A 229 -107.89 -25.17 -19.99
CA LYS A 229 -109.29 -25.23 -19.51
C LYS A 229 -110.29 -24.43 -20.39
N ILE A 230 -109.81 -23.74 -21.42
CA ILE A 230 -110.64 -22.90 -22.37
C ILE A 230 -111.07 -23.74 -23.59
N ASN A 231 -110.99 -25.08 -23.59
CA ASN A 231 -111.55 -25.94 -24.60
C ASN A 231 -112.91 -26.42 -24.19
#